data_ebbaa4daa93899fc3fe409cb3c8180e4
#
_entry.id   ebbaa4daa93899fc3fe409cb3c8180e4
#
_cell.length_a   1.000
_cell.length_b   1.000
_cell.length_c   1.000
_cell.angle_alpha   90.00
_cell.angle_beta   90.00
_cell.angle_gamma   90.00
#
_symmetry.space_group_name_H-M   'P 1'
#
loop_
_entity.id
_entity.type
_entity.pdbx_description
1 polymer ?
#
loop_
_entity_poly.entity_id
_entity_poly.type
_entity_poly.pdbx_seq_one_letter_code
_entity_poly.pdbx_strand_id
1 'polypeptide(L)'
;MPEEFDHLNEDEKLKAENEVLKMKLMLERGASFSSMESECELPPQIENQFLNYIAEFEKQSENPRSIRLFDKIERPAHFKPVAEISDEEMDSAWKLLSGYLHKYQISLDVCSPNISTRELYRFTTEELFEHEMDDMRIPGMMHGFIYDEFHPDPVYDNSKAATEDCINYILESRPMEWTHHFRKENLRLNQHFPLTINQFKDIVNQFKLAYNDLEINKIADPCCIVNEKDSWVTGTYLVTATVTKETITLSGPWKVIFELDEELGYWYITEVDIEGIAF
;
A
#
# COMPACT_ATOMS: atom_id res chain seq x y z
N MET A 1 36.85 17.26 27.26
CA MET A 1 35.84 18.25 26.86
C MET A 1 34.51 17.99 27.59
N PRO A 2 34.31 18.39 28.81
CA PRO A 2 33.03 18.31 29.50
C PRO A 2 32.48 19.67 29.97
N GLU A 3 33.21 20.78 29.81
CA GLU A 3 32.79 22.05 30.48
C GLU A 3 31.93 23.00 29.62
N GLU A 4 31.77 22.69 28.30
CA GLU A 4 31.08 23.60 27.38
C GLU A 4 29.54 23.50 27.42
N PHE A 5 28.99 22.44 27.99
CA PHE A 5 27.55 22.17 28.03
C PHE A 5 26.89 22.44 29.39
N ASP A 6 27.64 22.82 30.42
CA ASP A 6 27.11 23.03 31.79
C ASP A 6 26.21 24.26 31.90
N HIS A 7 26.17 25.12 30.89
CA HIS A 7 25.35 26.34 30.88
C HIS A 7 24.00 26.18 30.18
N LEU A 8 23.76 25.07 29.51
CA LEU A 8 22.54 24.80 28.77
C LEU A 8 21.48 24.23 29.71
N ASN A 9 20.23 24.63 29.49
CA ASN A 9 19.10 23.96 30.14
C ASN A 9 18.89 22.55 29.53
N GLU A 10 18.04 21.71 30.14
CA GLU A 10 17.85 20.31 29.71
C GLU A 10 17.35 20.20 28.28
N ASP A 11 16.46 21.09 27.82
CA ASP A 11 15.96 21.07 26.46
C ASP A 11 17.03 21.47 25.43
N GLU A 12 17.92 22.42 25.77
CA GLU A 12 19.03 22.82 24.91
C GLU A 12 20.09 21.71 24.80
N LYS A 13 20.38 21.00 25.88
CA LYS A 13 21.25 19.82 25.86
C LYS A 13 20.68 18.73 24.97
N LEU A 14 19.39 18.46 25.10
CA LEU A 14 18.71 17.45 24.32
C LEU A 14 18.66 17.81 22.82
N LYS A 15 18.44 19.07 22.47
CA LYS A 15 18.54 19.54 21.08
C LYS A 15 19.93 19.34 20.50
N ALA A 16 20.99 19.63 21.27
CA ALA A 16 22.36 19.38 20.83
C ALA A 16 22.65 17.89 20.64
N GLU A 17 22.15 17.03 21.52
CA GLU A 17 22.23 15.57 21.35
C GLU A 17 21.49 15.09 20.10
N ASN A 18 20.31 15.63 19.82
CA ASN A 18 19.52 15.31 18.62
C ASN A 18 20.30 15.65 17.35
N GLU A 19 20.94 16.83 17.31
CA GLU A 19 21.77 17.21 16.14
C GLU A 19 22.98 16.28 15.95
N VAL A 20 23.61 15.82 17.02
CA VAL A 20 24.69 14.82 16.97
C VAL A 20 24.17 13.49 16.44
N LEU A 21 22.97 13.03 16.92
CA LEU A 21 22.34 11.79 16.43
C LEU A 21 21.99 11.89 14.96
N LYS A 22 21.41 13.01 14.50
CA LYS A 22 21.15 13.25 13.07
C LYS A 22 22.41 13.18 12.23
N MET A 23 23.48 13.89 12.64
CA MET A 23 24.75 13.84 11.94
C MET A 23 25.32 12.43 11.88
N LYS A 24 25.23 11.67 12.95
CA LYS A 24 25.68 10.27 13.00
C LYS A 24 24.88 9.40 12.02
N LEU A 25 23.55 9.49 12.02
CA LEU A 25 22.68 8.76 11.09
C LEU A 25 22.95 9.16 9.63
N MET A 26 23.20 10.43 9.35
CA MET A 26 23.56 10.89 8.00
C MET A 26 24.89 10.30 7.53
N LEU A 27 25.92 10.30 8.37
CA LEU A 27 27.26 9.85 8.01
C LEU A 27 27.39 8.33 7.94
N GLU A 28 26.76 7.62 8.88
CA GLU A 28 26.89 6.16 9.00
C GLU A 28 25.84 5.40 8.17
N ARG A 29 24.67 6.02 7.93
CA ARG A 29 23.50 5.36 7.33
C ARG A 29 22.97 6.03 6.06
N GLY A 30 23.51 7.17 5.68
CA GLY A 30 23.03 7.92 4.53
C GLY A 30 21.64 8.53 4.73
N ALA A 31 21.18 8.66 5.99
CA ALA A 31 19.90 9.28 6.28
C ALA A 31 19.85 10.72 5.77
N SER A 32 18.69 11.15 5.28
CA SER A 32 18.44 12.53 4.88
C SER A 32 17.39 13.14 5.78
N PHE A 33 17.71 14.24 6.43
CA PHE A 33 16.76 15.02 7.24
C PHE A 33 16.44 16.30 6.48
N SER A 34 15.23 16.38 5.92
CA SER A 34 14.72 17.63 5.36
C SER A 34 14.01 18.40 6.46
N SER A 35 14.41 19.66 6.67
CA SER A 35 13.54 20.59 7.38
C SER A 35 12.36 20.91 6.46
N MET A 36 11.24 20.22 6.61
CA MET A 36 10.00 20.82 6.15
C MET A 36 9.83 22.11 6.99
N GLU A 37 9.61 23.23 6.32
CA GLU A 37 9.15 24.48 6.97
C GLU A 37 7.72 24.24 7.51
N SER A 38 7.58 23.30 8.45
CA SER A 38 6.34 23.11 9.19
C SER A 38 6.42 24.05 10.40
N GLU A 39 5.39 24.84 10.62
CA GLU A 39 5.21 25.75 11.76
C GLU A 39 5.24 25.02 13.13
N CYS A 40 5.49 23.72 13.16
CA CYS A 40 5.47 22.89 14.37
C CYS A 40 6.77 22.10 14.51
N GLU A 41 7.72 22.65 15.27
CA GLU A 41 8.89 21.88 15.72
C GLU A 41 8.44 20.79 16.71
N LEU A 42 8.96 19.59 16.55
CA LEU A 42 8.75 18.50 17.52
C LEU A 42 9.41 18.87 18.86
N PRO A 43 8.79 18.58 20.01
CA PRO A 43 9.45 18.67 21.30
C PRO A 43 10.76 17.88 21.30
N PRO A 44 11.86 18.43 21.86
CA PRO A 44 13.19 17.79 21.80
C PRO A 44 13.21 16.36 22.34
N GLN A 45 12.37 16.07 23.33
CA GLN A 45 12.24 14.72 23.91
C GLN A 45 11.65 13.71 22.92
N ILE A 46 10.61 14.13 22.18
CA ILE A 46 9.96 13.27 21.17
C ILE A 46 10.91 13.04 19.99
N GLU A 47 11.60 14.09 19.55
CA GLU A 47 12.60 13.99 18.50
C GLU A 47 13.74 13.04 18.91
N ASN A 48 14.28 13.19 20.12
CA ASN A 48 15.32 12.30 20.65
C ASN A 48 14.88 10.85 20.67
N GLN A 49 13.67 10.59 21.17
CA GLN A 49 13.11 9.24 21.21
C GLN A 49 12.98 8.65 19.80
N PHE A 50 12.49 9.41 18.84
CA PHE A 50 12.37 8.98 17.44
C PHE A 50 13.72 8.67 16.81
N LEU A 51 14.71 9.56 16.97
CA LEU A 51 16.07 9.34 16.44
C LEU A 51 16.75 8.10 17.05
N ASN A 52 16.56 7.85 18.35
CA ASN A 52 17.06 6.65 18.99
C ASN A 52 16.35 5.38 18.47
N TYR A 53 15.05 5.44 18.17
CA TYR A 53 14.34 4.31 17.56
C TYR A 53 14.86 4.01 16.15
N ILE A 54 15.13 5.04 15.34
CA ILE A 54 15.77 4.85 14.02
C ILE A 54 17.15 4.21 14.20
N ALA A 55 17.99 4.72 15.09
CA ALA A 55 19.33 4.18 15.31
C ALA A 55 19.30 2.71 15.78
N GLU A 56 18.33 2.35 16.63
CA GLU A 56 18.17 0.97 17.10
C GLU A 56 17.62 0.06 15.98
N PHE A 57 16.69 0.57 15.15
CA PHE A 57 16.18 -0.14 13.97
C PHE A 57 17.32 -0.47 13.01
N GLU A 58 18.10 0.52 12.62
CA GLU A 58 19.25 0.35 11.73
C GLU A 58 20.26 -0.68 12.26
N LYS A 59 20.54 -0.62 13.56
CA LYS A 59 21.46 -1.57 14.21
C LYS A 59 20.92 -3.00 14.21
N GLN A 60 19.61 -3.19 14.43
CA GLN A 60 18.99 -4.51 14.41
C GLN A 60 18.85 -5.03 12.98
N SER A 61 18.62 -4.17 11.98
CA SER A 61 18.53 -4.56 10.57
C SER A 61 19.88 -4.97 9.93
N GLU A 62 21.01 -4.56 10.48
CA GLU A 62 22.33 -5.02 10.00
C GLU A 62 22.55 -6.53 10.16
N ASN A 63 22.00 -7.11 11.23
CA ASN A 63 22.13 -8.53 11.51
C ASN A 63 20.79 -9.05 12.03
N PRO A 64 19.77 -9.14 11.18
CA PRO A 64 18.44 -9.54 11.58
C PRO A 64 18.48 -10.98 12.13
N ARG A 65 17.74 -11.22 13.20
CA ARG A 65 17.50 -12.55 13.72
C ARG A 65 16.14 -13.00 13.25
N SER A 66 16.11 -14.07 12.47
CA SER A 66 14.84 -14.70 12.12
C SER A 66 14.24 -15.40 13.33
N ILE A 67 12.93 -15.23 13.52
CA ILE A 67 12.14 -15.91 14.55
C ILE A 67 10.79 -16.29 13.95
N ARG A 68 10.27 -17.49 14.29
CA ARG A 68 8.88 -17.79 13.92
C ARG A 68 7.92 -16.92 14.72
N LEU A 69 6.84 -16.50 14.09
CA LEU A 69 5.83 -15.68 14.76
C LEU A 69 5.29 -16.37 16.01
N PHE A 70 5.06 -17.70 15.97
CA PHE A 70 4.63 -18.49 17.11
C PHE A 70 5.57 -18.36 18.32
N ASP A 71 6.88 -18.35 18.08
CA ASP A 71 7.89 -18.20 19.13
C ASP A 71 7.93 -16.77 19.68
N LYS A 72 7.79 -15.77 18.78
CA LYS A 72 7.74 -14.35 19.15
C LYS A 72 6.59 -14.01 20.09
N ILE A 73 5.44 -14.65 19.90
CA ILE A 73 4.23 -14.47 20.72
C ILE A 73 4.13 -15.46 21.88
N GLU A 74 5.28 -16.03 22.32
CA GLU A 74 5.40 -16.90 23.49
C GLU A 74 4.65 -18.24 23.40
N ARG A 75 4.52 -18.79 22.19
CA ARG A 75 3.95 -20.14 21.93
C ARG A 75 2.56 -20.35 22.55
N PRO A 76 1.53 -19.64 22.11
CA PRO A 76 0.21 -19.69 22.73
C PRO A 76 -0.49 -21.05 22.49
N ALA A 77 -0.32 -21.99 23.41
CA ALA A 77 -0.93 -23.32 23.32
C ALA A 77 -2.45 -23.36 23.57
N HIS A 78 -3.07 -22.24 23.90
CA HIS A 78 -4.50 -22.16 24.23
C HIS A 78 -5.41 -21.92 23.03
N PHE A 79 -4.86 -21.59 21.85
CA PHE A 79 -5.64 -21.48 20.62
C PHE A 79 -5.84 -22.86 20.00
N LYS A 80 -7.10 -23.24 19.83
CA LYS A 80 -7.49 -24.53 19.27
C LYS A 80 -7.32 -24.53 17.74
N PRO A 81 -7.11 -25.69 17.13
CA PRO A 81 -7.24 -25.84 15.68
C PRO A 81 -8.63 -25.36 15.20
N VAL A 82 -8.67 -24.77 14.01
CA VAL A 82 -9.93 -24.21 13.44
C VAL A 82 -11.06 -25.25 13.37
N ALA A 83 -10.70 -26.53 13.13
CA ALA A 83 -11.67 -27.62 13.05
C ALA A 83 -12.40 -27.93 14.39
N GLU A 84 -11.86 -27.48 15.52
CA GLU A 84 -12.43 -27.69 16.84
C GLU A 84 -13.32 -26.52 17.31
N ILE A 85 -13.49 -25.48 16.47
CA ILE A 85 -14.26 -24.29 16.81
C ILE A 85 -15.54 -24.28 15.99
N SER A 86 -16.69 -24.17 16.68
CA SER A 86 -17.99 -24.05 16.03
C SER A 86 -18.16 -22.70 15.34
N ASP A 87 -19.11 -22.58 14.39
CA ASP A 87 -19.37 -21.31 13.69
C ASP A 87 -19.86 -20.22 14.67
N GLU A 88 -20.61 -20.60 15.71
CA GLU A 88 -21.11 -19.68 16.73
C GLU A 88 -20.00 -19.11 17.63
N GLU A 89 -18.91 -19.86 17.82
CA GLU A 89 -17.77 -19.42 18.63
C GLU A 89 -16.71 -18.68 17.82
N MET A 90 -16.73 -18.76 16.50
CA MET A 90 -15.65 -18.32 15.61
C MET A 90 -15.32 -16.84 15.77
N ASP A 91 -16.32 -15.96 15.78
CA ASP A 91 -16.09 -14.51 15.93
C ASP A 91 -15.44 -14.16 17.28
N SER A 92 -15.84 -14.89 18.34
CA SER A 92 -15.24 -14.73 19.67
C SER A 92 -13.81 -15.24 19.71
N ALA A 93 -13.53 -16.37 19.07
CA ALA A 93 -12.20 -16.95 18.97
C ALA A 93 -11.25 -16.04 18.18
N TRP A 94 -11.71 -15.50 17.05
CA TRP A 94 -10.95 -14.53 16.27
C TRP A 94 -10.67 -13.26 17.05
N LYS A 95 -11.65 -12.69 17.74
CA LYS A 95 -11.46 -11.50 18.57
C LYS A 95 -10.43 -11.71 19.67
N LEU A 96 -10.40 -12.90 20.28
CA LEU A 96 -9.39 -13.25 21.28
C LEU A 96 -8.00 -13.39 20.64
N LEU A 97 -7.89 -14.04 19.49
CA LEU A 97 -6.63 -14.24 18.77
C LEU A 97 -6.06 -12.92 18.26
N SER A 98 -6.87 -12.09 17.60
CA SER A 98 -6.43 -10.78 17.10
C SER A 98 -6.01 -9.84 18.24
N GLY A 99 -6.74 -9.84 19.36
CA GLY A 99 -6.36 -9.10 20.55
C GLY A 99 -5.07 -9.62 21.20
N TYR A 100 -4.83 -10.93 21.12
CA TYR A 100 -3.57 -11.53 21.59
C TYR A 100 -2.39 -11.10 20.71
N LEU A 101 -2.52 -11.16 19.37
CA LEU A 101 -1.51 -10.68 18.43
C LEU A 101 -1.17 -9.21 18.68
N HIS A 102 -2.21 -8.37 18.81
CA HIS A 102 -2.03 -6.93 19.04
C HIS A 102 -1.26 -6.63 20.34
N LYS A 103 -1.41 -7.45 21.38
CA LYS A 103 -0.63 -7.34 22.63
C LYS A 103 0.88 -7.52 22.37
N TYR A 104 1.26 -8.31 21.38
CA TYR A 104 2.64 -8.51 20.93
C TYR A 104 3.04 -7.60 19.78
N GLN A 105 2.25 -6.55 19.51
CA GLN A 105 2.50 -5.59 18.44
C GLN A 105 2.51 -6.23 17.04
N ILE A 106 1.65 -7.23 16.85
CA ILE A 106 1.39 -7.87 15.56
C ILE A 106 0.01 -7.44 15.07
N SER A 107 -0.12 -6.99 13.82
CA SER A 107 -1.39 -6.78 13.13
C SER A 107 -1.51 -7.70 11.93
N LEU A 108 -2.73 -8.09 11.61
CA LEU A 108 -3.09 -8.75 10.36
C LEU A 108 -4.17 -7.92 9.68
N ASP A 109 -3.82 -7.37 8.53
CA ASP A 109 -4.71 -6.60 7.68
C ASP A 109 -5.21 -7.45 6.50
N VAL A 110 -6.38 -7.10 5.97
CA VAL A 110 -7.04 -7.79 4.86
C VAL A 110 -7.50 -6.75 3.86
N CYS A 111 -7.09 -6.88 2.61
CA CYS A 111 -7.51 -6.01 1.52
C CYS A 111 -8.76 -6.53 0.81
N SER A 112 -8.88 -7.84 0.68
CA SER A 112 -10.02 -8.51 0.04
C SER A 112 -11.27 -8.50 0.93
N PRO A 113 -12.44 -8.07 0.43
CA PRO A 113 -13.63 -7.85 1.25
C PRO A 113 -14.35 -9.12 1.71
N ASN A 114 -14.05 -10.28 1.11
CA ASN A 114 -14.83 -11.50 1.27
C ASN A 114 -14.14 -12.59 2.11
N ILE A 115 -13.11 -12.25 2.87
CA ILE A 115 -12.42 -13.22 3.71
C ILE A 115 -13.20 -13.43 5.00
N SER A 116 -13.59 -14.69 5.27
CA SER A 116 -14.35 -15.03 6.45
C SER A 116 -13.48 -15.02 7.72
N THR A 117 -14.10 -14.73 8.86
CA THR A 117 -13.46 -14.81 10.18
C THR A 117 -12.81 -16.18 10.42
N ARG A 118 -13.45 -17.26 9.93
CA ARG A 118 -12.92 -18.63 10.01
C ARG A 118 -11.63 -18.79 9.24
N GLU A 119 -11.54 -18.21 8.06
CA GLU A 119 -10.33 -18.24 7.25
C GLU A 119 -9.19 -17.43 7.88
N LEU A 120 -9.49 -16.24 8.41
CA LEU A 120 -8.48 -15.44 9.11
C LEU A 120 -7.92 -16.16 10.35
N TYR A 121 -8.79 -16.85 11.09
CA TYR A 121 -8.36 -17.66 12.23
C TYR A 121 -7.50 -18.85 11.80
N ARG A 122 -7.93 -19.60 10.75
CA ARG A 122 -7.19 -20.70 10.16
C ARG A 122 -5.81 -20.24 9.70
N PHE A 123 -5.76 -19.24 8.84
CA PHE A 123 -4.53 -18.66 8.31
C PHE A 123 -3.56 -18.29 9.43
N THR A 124 -4.06 -17.57 10.45
CA THR A 124 -3.21 -17.12 11.55
C THR A 124 -2.62 -18.29 12.33
N THR A 125 -3.42 -19.32 12.65
CA THR A 125 -2.99 -20.43 13.52
C THR A 125 -2.24 -21.54 12.78
N GLU A 126 -2.49 -21.71 11.47
CA GLU A 126 -1.94 -22.83 10.70
C GLU A 126 -0.82 -22.40 9.73
N GLU A 127 -0.79 -21.13 9.32
CA GLU A 127 0.21 -20.65 8.39
C GLU A 127 1.06 -19.52 9.00
N LEU A 128 0.43 -18.42 9.46
CA LEU A 128 1.14 -17.24 9.94
C LEU A 128 1.97 -17.53 11.19
N PHE A 129 1.53 -18.42 12.07
CA PHE A 129 2.30 -18.86 13.25
C PHE A 129 3.62 -19.54 12.89
N GLU A 130 3.68 -20.21 11.74
CA GLU A 130 4.89 -20.86 11.22
C GLU A 130 5.77 -19.92 10.39
N HIS A 131 5.26 -18.72 10.06
CA HIS A 131 6.00 -17.75 9.28
C HIS A 131 7.21 -17.21 10.04
N GLU A 132 8.35 -17.15 9.37
CA GLU A 132 9.58 -16.54 9.88
C GLU A 132 9.60 -15.06 9.58
N MET A 133 9.95 -14.27 10.59
CA MET A 133 10.06 -12.82 10.51
C MET A 133 11.31 -12.32 11.23
N ASP A 134 11.73 -11.11 10.96
CA ASP A 134 12.81 -10.47 11.69
C ASP A 134 12.39 -10.14 13.13
N ASP A 135 13.17 -10.59 14.13
CA ASP A 135 12.92 -10.30 15.55
C ASP A 135 13.34 -8.87 15.90
N MET A 136 12.69 -7.90 15.27
CA MET A 136 12.86 -6.49 15.60
C MET A 136 12.19 -6.17 16.93
N ARG A 137 12.90 -5.45 17.82
CA ARG A 137 12.43 -5.11 19.17
C ARG A 137 12.53 -3.61 19.40
N ILE A 138 11.73 -2.87 18.67
CA ILE A 138 11.63 -1.42 18.79
C ILE A 138 10.35 -1.08 19.56
N PRO A 139 10.42 -0.34 20.68
CA PRO A 139 9.23 0.02 21.43
C PRO A 139 8.20 0.77 20.57
N GLY A 140 6.95 0.27 20.57
CA GLY A 140 5.85 0.86 19.79
C GLY A 140 5.85 0.50 18.29
N MET A 141 6.83 -0.25 17.79
CA MET A 141 6.83 -0.75 16.43
C MET A 141 5.80 -1.88 16.28
N MET A 142 4.90 -1.74 15.31
CA MET A 142 3.96 -2.78 14.92
C MET A 142 4.55 -3.59 13.76
N HIS A 143 4.42 -4.91 13.82
CA HIS A 143 4.70 -5.79 12.69
C HIS A 143 3.37 -6.09 12.00
N GLY A 144 3.17 -5.50 10.82
CA GLY A 144 1.98 -5.70 9.99
C GLY A 144 2.18 -6.88 9.05
N PHE A 145 1.16 -7.72 8.96
CA PHE A 145 1.02 -8.73 7.93
C PHE A 145 -0.23 -8.43 7.13
N ILE A 146 -0.20 -8.71 5.84
CA ILE A 146 -1.35 -8.54 4.95
C ILE A 146 -1.71 -9.92 4.43
N TYR A 147 -2.94 -10.38 4.71
CA TYR A 147 -3.43 -11.69 4.30
C TYR A 147 -3.25 -11.92 2.79
N ASP A 148 -3.57 -10.89 2.01
CA ASP A 148 -3.55 -10.95 0.55
C ASP A 148 -2.13 -11.11 -0.04
N GLU A 149 -1.06 -10.81 0.72
CA GLU A 149 0.33 -11.10 0.31
C GLU A 149 0.63 -12.62 0.35
N PHE A 150 -0.02 -13.35 1.25
CA PHE A 150 0.09 -14.82 1.35
C PHE A 150 -0.88 -15.53 0.42
N HIS A 151 -2.05 -14.95 0.22
CA HIS A 151 -3.17 -15.49 -0.57
C HIS A 151 -3.66 -14.43 -1.57
N PRO A 152 -2.88 -14.11 -2.62
CA PRO A 152 -3.26 -13.11 -3.59
C PRO A 152 -4.52 -13.53 -4.37
N ASP A 153 -5.44 -12.61 -4.58
CA ASP A 153 -6.61 -12.76 -5.44
C ASP A 153 -6.47 -11.85 -6.68
N PRO A 154 -5.79 -12.32 -7.74
CA PRO A 154 -5.57 -11.49 -8.92
C PRO A 154 -6.87 -11.11 -9.64
N VAL A 155 -7.97 -11.83 -9.44
CA VAL A 155 -9.28 -11.44 -10.01
C VAL A 155 -9.80 -10.20 -9.31
N TYR A 156 -9.74 -10.17 -7.99
CA TYR A 156 -10.13 -9.01 -7.19
C TYR A 156 -9.17 -7.83 -7.41
N ASP A 157 -7.86 -8.07 -7.29
CA ASP A 157 -6.84 -7.03 -7.35
C ASP A 157 -6.81 -6.33 -8.71
N ASN A 158 -6.83 -7.12 -9.81
CA ASN A 158 -6.86 -6.56 -11.17
C ASN A 158 -8.19 -5.86 -11.48
N SER A 159 -9.32 -6.38 -10.97
CA SER A 159 -10.61 -5.69 -11.11
C SER A 159 -10.60 -4.33 -10.43
N LYS A 160 -10.06 -4.25 -9.23
CA LYS A 160 -9.92 -3.01 -8.46
C LYS A 160 -8.95 -2.04 -9.13
N ALA A 161 -7.75 -2.51 -9.50
CA ALA A 161 -6.77 -1.69 -10.20
C ALA A 161 -7.30 -1.14 -11.54
N ALA A 162 -8.03 -1.96 -12.30
CA ALA A 162 -8.65 -1.51 -13.55
C ALA A 162 -9.72 -0.45 -13.32
N THR A 163 -10.60 -0.65 -12.33
CA THR A 163 -11.74 0.26 -12.10
C THR A 163 -11.34 1.53 -11.35
N GLU A 164 -10.68 1.38 -10.19
CA GLU A 164 -10.39 2.48 -9.27
C GLU A 164 -9.12 3.24 -9.68
N ASP A 165 -8.04 2.51 -10.02
CA ASP A 165 -6.72 3.10 -10.24
C ASP A 165 -6.40 3.38 -11.72
N CYS A 166 -7.22 2.88 -12.65
CA CYS A 166 -7.06 3.12 -14.08
C CYS A 166 -8.24 3.92 -14.66
N ILE A 167 -9.41 3.30 -14.81
CA ILE A 167 -10.54 3.90 -15.53
C ILE A 167 -11.08 5.14 -14.80
N ASN A 168 -11.21 5.09 -13.46
CA ASN A 168 -11.58 6.27 -12.68
C ASN A 168 -10.60 7.43 -12.92
N TYR A 169 -9.30 7.16 -12.79
CA TYR A 169 -8.28 8.21 -12.99
C TYR A 169 -8.24 8.76 -14.41
N ILE A 170 -8.57 7.96 -15.42
CA ILE A 170 -8.66 8.45 -16.83
C ILE A 170 -9.89 9.33 -17.03
N LEU A 171 -11.01 8.98 -16.40
CA LEU A 171 -12.32 9.61 -16.68
C LEU A 171 -12.70 10.72 -15.69
N GLU A 172 -11.98 10.91 -14.59
CA GLU A 172 -12.21 12.02 -13.66
C GLU A 172 -11.55 13.33 -14.13
N SER A 173 -12.04 14.48 -13.62
CA SER A 173 -11.52 15.80 -13.99
C SER A 173 -10.09 16.07 -13.51
N ARG A 174 -9.63 15.43 -12.42
CA ARG A 174 -8.30 15.67 -11.86
C ARG A 174 -7.19 15.16 -12.77
N PRO A 175 -6.02 15.81 -12.82
CA PRO A 175 -4.87 15.31 -13.57
C PRO A 175 -4.49 13.89 -13.11
N MET A 176 -4.07 13.06 -14.05
CA MET A 176 -3.58 11.72 -13.78
C MET A 176 -2.14 11.79 -13.24
N GLU A 177 -1.99 11.55 -11.94
CA GLU A 177 -0.69 11.58 -11.27
C GLU A 177 -0.17 10.19 -10.91
N TRP A 178 -1.05 9.33 -10.38
CA TRP A 178 -0.73 7.98 -9.92
C TRP A 178 -0.69 6.98 -11.06
N THR A 179 0.40 6.22 -11.13
CA THR A 179 0.66 5.27 -12.22
C THR A 179 1.44 4.04 -11.76
N HIS A 180 1.39 3.70 -10.48
CA HIS A 180 2.18 2.59 -9.93
C HIS A 180 1.79 1.22 -10.50
N HIS A 181 0.54 1.04 -10.93
CA HIS A 181 0.10 -0.18 -11.60
C HIS A 181 0.49 -0.28 -13.07
N PHE A 182 1.02 0.78 -13.66
CA PHE A 182 1.33 0.79 -15.08
C PHE A 182 2.77 0.36 -15.35
N ARG A 183 3.00 -0.36 -16.42
CA ARG A 183 4.33 -0.56 -16.98
C ARG A 183 4.94 0.79 -17.38
N LYS A 184 6.26 0.93 -17.27
CA LYS A 184 6.93 2.22 -17.58
C LYS A 184 7.00 2.51 -19.08
N GLU A 185 7.06 1.46 -19.90
CA GLU A 185 7.25 1.52 -21.35
C GLU A 185 6.38 0.51 -22.08
N ASN A 186 6.23 0.67 -23.40
CA ASN A 186 5.43 -0.19 -24.26
C ASN A 186 3.94 -0.26 -23.85
N LEU A 187 3.42 0.87 -23.36
CA LEU A 187 1.99 1.00 -23.05
C LEU A 187 1.17 1.26 -24.31
N ARG A 188 -0.10 0.81 -24.27
CA ARG A 188 -1.10 1.15 -25.27
C ARG A 188 -2.26 1.90 -24.62
N LEU A 189 -2.73 2.96 -25.30
CA LEU A 189 -3.98 3.66 -25.01
C LEU A 189 -4.78 3.78 -26.31
N ASN A 190 -5.84 3.03 -26.45
CA ASN A 190 -6.60 2.88 -27.69
C ASN A 190 -5.64 2.56 -28.87
N GLN A 191 -5.59 3.41 -29.88
CA GLN A 191 -4.71 3.25 -31.05
C GLN A 191 -3.27 3.78 -30.87
N HIS A 192 -2.99 4.44 -29.74
CA HIS A 192 -1.65 4.98 -29.48
C HIS A 192 -0.72 3.90 -28.92
N PHE A 193 0.30 3.54 -29.67
CA PHE A 193 1.32 2.56 -29.31
C PHE A 193 2.59 2.75 -30.14
N PRO A 194 3.80 2.52 -29.59
CA PRO A 194 4.09 2.32 -28.16
C PRO A 194 4.17 3.65 -27.40
N LEU A 195 3.82 3.62 -26.10
CA LEU A 195 3.89 4.78 -25.22
C LEU A 195 4.78 4.50 -24.03
N THR A 196 5.47 5.54 -23.57
CA THR A 196 6.01 5.59 -22.19
C THR A 196 4.90 6.03 -21.25
N ILE A 197 5.07 5.80 -19.95
CA ILE A 197 4.08 6.22 -18.93
C ILE A 197 3.86 7.74 -18.93
N ASN A 198 4.89 8.54 -19.21
CA ASN A 198 4.74 9.99 -19.29
C ASN A 198 3.90 10.40 -20.51
N GLN A 199 4.15 9.79 -21.69
CA GLN A 199 3.34 10.03 -22.89
C GLN A 199 1.88 9.60 -22.69
N PHE A 200 1.65 8.48 -22.01
CA PHE A 200 0.31 8.03 -21.64
C PHE A 200 -0.41 9.08 -20.77
N LYS A 201 0.25 9.56 -19.71
CA LYS A 201 -0.27 10.64 -18.85
C LYS A 201 -0.57 11.91 -19.62
N ASP A 202 0.34 12.32 -20.51
CA ASP A 202 0.17 13.54 -21.31
C ASP A 202 -1.07 13.43 -22.21
N ILE A 203 -1.28 12.31 -22.89
CA ILE A 203 -2.44 12.07 -23.74
C ILE A 203 -3.73 12.11 -22.91
N VAL A 204 -3.79 11.42 -21.78
CA VAL A 204 -4.95 11.43 -20.88
C VAL A 204 -5.23 12.85 -20.37
N ASN A 205 -4.21 13.58 -19.95
CA ASN A 205 -4.37 14.93 -19.44
C ASN A 205 -4.81 15.91 -20.56
N GLN A 206 -4.34 15.74 -21.79
CA GLN A 206 -4.83 16.52 -22.95
C GLN A 206 -6.32 16.24 -23.22
N PHE A 207 -6.75 14.98 -23.16
CA PHE A 207 -8.17 14.64 -23.25
C PHE A 207 -8.99 15.38 -22.18
N LYS A 208 -8.55 15.36 -20.92
CA LYS A 208 -9.25 16.03 -19.81
C LYS A 208 -9.37 17.55 -20.04
N LEU A 209 -8.34 18.19 -20.58
CA LEU A 209 -8.34 19.63 -20.86
C LEU A 209 -9.38 20.05 -21.91
N ALA A 210 -9.92 19.14 -22.71
CA ALA A 210 -11.00 19.41 -23.64
C ALA A 210 -12.36 19.69 -22.96
N TYR A 211 -12.47 19.35 -21.66
CA TYR A 211 -13.70 19.48 -20.89
C TYR A 211 -13.50 20.43 -19.70
N ASN A 212 -14.56 21.16 -19.35
CA ASN A 212 -14.58 21.98 -18.15
C ASN A 212 -14.76 21.11 -16.89
N ASP A 213 -15.51 20.01 -17.04
CA ASP A 213 -15.75 19.04 -15.98
C ASP A 213 -16.06 17.67 -16.57
N LEU A 214 -15.66 16.61 -15.83
CA LEU A 214 -15.95 15.21 -16.10
C LEU A 214 -16.48 14.58 -14.84
N GLU A 215 -17.77 14.25 -14.83
CA GLU A 215 -18.45 13.60 -13.72
C GLU A 215 -18.70 12.13 -14.05
N ILE A 216 -18.09 11.22 -13.30
CA ILE A 216 -18.30 9.78 -13.44
C ILE A 216 -19.64 9.41 -12.81
N ASN A 217 -20.61 9.06 -13.65
CA ASN A 217 -21.91 8.59 -13.17
C ASN A 217 -21.89 7.10 -12.82
N LYS A 218 -21.14 6.31 -13.60
CA LYS A 218 -21.04 4.87 -13.39
C LYS A 218 -19.80 4.27 -14.03
N ILE A 219 -19.10 3.43 -13.29
CA ILE A 219 -18.21 2.38 -13.82
C ILE A 219 -18.80 1.07 -13.35
N ALA A 220 -19.12 0.18 -14.26
CA ALA A 220 -19.97 -0.97 -13.96
C ALA A 220 -19.49 -2.25 -14.63
N ASP A 221 -19.96 -3.33 -14.04
CA ASP A 221 -19.90 -4.68 -14.58
C ASP A 221 -18.46 -5.15 -14.85
N PRO A 222 -17.50 -4.94 -13.92
CA PRO A 222 -16.14 -5.43 -14.11
C PRO A 222 -16.14 -6.95 -14.19
N CYS A 223 -15.56 -7.48 -15.27
CA CYS A 223 -15.36 -8.91 -15.47
C CYS A 223 -13.87 -9.15 -15.71
N CYS A 224 -13.22 -9.81 -14.75
CA CYS A 224 -11.80 -10.16 -14.82
C CYS A 224 -11.62 -11.60 -15.28
N ILE A 225 -10.70 -11.81 -16.19
CA ILE A 225 -10.22 -13.13 -16.61
C ILE A 225 -8.71 -13.16 -16.44
N VAL A 226 -8.22 -14.13 -15.68
CA VAL A 226 -6.80 -14.31 -15.37
C VAL A 226 -6.31 -15.59 -16.03
N ASN A 227 -5.22 -15.50 -16.78
CA ASN A 227 -4.43 -16.62 -17.29
C ASN A 227 -3.09 -16.68 -16.55
N GLU A 228 -2.20 -17.56 -16.97
CA GLU A 228 -0.89 -17.75 -16.33
C GLU A 228 -0.02 -16.48 -16.33
N LYS A 229 -0.02 -15.71 -17.42
CA LYS A 229 0.87 -14.55 -17.61
C LYS A 229 0.17 -13.26 -18.01
N ASP A 230 -1.09 -13.34 -18.38
CA ASP A 230 -1.91 -12.21 -18.76
C ASP A 230 -3.26 -12.23 -18.08
N SER A 231 -3.82 -11.07 -17.89
CA SER A 231 -5.14 -10.87 -17.33
C SER A 231 -5.80 -9.71 -18.04
N TRP A 232 -7.12 -9.73 -18.16
CA TRP A 232 -7.85 -8.59 -18.65
C TRP A 232 -9.15 -8.38 -17.86
N VAL A 233 -9.45 -7.12 -17.70
CA VAL A 233 -10.69 -6.68 -17.08
C VAL A 233 -11.47 -5.87 -18.10
N THR A 234 -12.74 -6.17 -18.23
CA THR A 234 -13.68 -5.45 -19.10
C THR A 234 -14.81 -4.88 -18.27
N GLY A 235 -15.42 -3.81 -18.73
CA GLY A 235 -16.59 -3.21 -18.10
C GLY A 235 -17.21 -2.14 -18.97
N THR A 236 -18.11 -1.37 -18.37
CA THR A 236 -18.78 -0.25 -19.05
C THR A 236 -18.64 1.03 -18.23
N TYR A 237 -18.68 2.18 -18.90
CA TYR A 237 -18.61 3.47 -18.25
C TYR A 237 -19.75 4.39 -18.71
N LEU A 238 -20.11 5.33 -17.84
CA LEU A 238 -21.03 6.44 -18.12
C LEU A 238 -20.47 7.69 -17.44
N VAL A 239 -20.17 8.71 -18.22
CA VAL A 239 -19.59 9.99 -17.78
C VAL A 239 -20.39 11.14 -18.35
N THR A 240 -20.68 12.12 -17.51
CA THR A 240 -21.20 13.41 -17.94
C THR A 240 -20.05 14.38 -18.13
N ALA A 241 -19.87 14.87 -19.35
CA ALA A 241 -18.81 15.81 -19.69
C ALA A 241 -19.40 17.18 -20.00
N THR A 242 -18.83 18.25 -19.43
CA THR A 242 -19.27 19.65 -19.66
C THR A 242 -18.26 20.37 -20.52
N VAL A 243 -18.75 20.94 -21.64
CA VAL A 243 -17.97 21.78 -22.55
C VAL A 243 -18.61 23.14 -22.61
N THR A 244 -17.93 24.18 -22.12
CA THR A 244 -18.42 25.56 -22.03
C THR A 244 -19.71 25.65 -21.20
N LYS A 245 -20.87 25.40 -21.78
CA LYS A 245 -22.20 25.40 -21.12
C LYS A 245 -23.08 24.23 -21.56
N GLU A 246 -22.55 23.38 -22.39
CA GLU A 246 -23.25 22.22 -22.90
C GLU A 246 -22.77 20.97 -22.15
N THR A 247 -23.71 20.09 -21.89
CA THR A 247 -23.44 18.82 -21.23
C THR A 247 -23.65 17.72 -22.25
N ILE A 248 -22.65 16.85 -22.37
CA ILE A 248 -22.69 15.65 -23.21
C ILE A 248 -22.50 14.41 -22.36
N THR A 249 -23.03 13.30 -22.83
CA THR A 249 -22.83 12.01 -22.19
C THR A 249 -21.86 11.17 -23.01
N LEU A 250 -20.81 10.70 -22.35
CA LEU A 250 -19.86 9.74 -22.89
C LEU A 250 -20.14 8.38 -22.26
N SER A 251 -20.23 7.34 -23.05
CA SER A 251 -20.47 5.98 -22.59
C SER A 251 -19.93 4.95 -23.56
N GLY A 252 -19.54 3.80 -23.06
CA GLY A 252 -19.06 2.70 -23.88
C GLY A 252 -18.45 1.57 -23.04
N PRO A 253 -18.01 0.51 -23.68
CA PRO A 253 -17.19 -0.50 -23.03
C PRO A 253 -15.75 -0.01 -22.86
N TRP A 254 -15.08 -0.62 -21.87
CA TRP A 254 -13.65 -0.47 -21.69
C TRP A 254 -12.99 -1.82 -21.44
N LYS A 255 -11.69 -1.90 -21.71
CA LYS A 255 -10.84 -3.06 -21.46
C LYS A 255 -9.49 -2.61 -20.94
N VAL A 256 -9.01 -3.24 -19.88
CA VAL A 256 -7.65 -3.07 -19.35
C VAL A 256 -6.96 -4.42 -19.39
N ILE A 257 -5.73 -4.46 -19.92
CA ILE A 257 -4.91 -5.69 -20.00
C ILE A 257 -3.74 -5.55 -19.04
N PHE A 258 -3.49 -6.62 -18.32
CA PHE A 258 -2.39 -6.76 -17.38
C PHE A 258 -1.43 -7.87 -17.86
N GLU A 259 -0.17 -7.71 -17.52
CA GLU A 259 0.87 -8.72 -17.71
C GLU A 259 1.59 -8.96 -16.38
N LEU A 260 1.79 -10.23 -16.02
CA LEU A 260 2.48 -10.63 -14.80
C LEU A 260 3.98 -10.44 -14.94
N ASP A 261 4.58 -9.71 -14.02
CA ASP A 261 6.01 -9.75 -13.78
C ASP A 261 6.30 -10.92 -12.84
N GLU A 262 6.83 -12.01 -13.39
CA GLU A 262 7.08 -13.26 -12.65
C GLU A 262 8.19 -13.10 -11.59
N GLU A 263 9.10 -12.13 -11.74
CA GLU A 263 10.17 -11.89 -10.77
C GLU A 263 9.65 -11.17 -9.52
N LEU A 264 8.73 -10.24 -9.73
CA LEU A 264 8.14 -9.43 -8.67
C LEU A 264 6.80 -9.99 -8.16
N GLY A 265 6.18 -10.93 -8.89
CA GLY A 265 4.85 -11.43 -8.60
C GLY A 265 3.75 -10.37 -8.76
N TYR A 266 3.98 -9.33 -9.58
CA TYR A 266 3.13 -8.16 -9.68
C TYR A 266 2.51 -8.00 -11.07
N TRP A 267 1.22 -7.61 -11.12
CA TRP A 267 0.47 -7.38 -12.35
C TRP A 267 0.57 -5.92 -12.78
N TYR A 268 1.15 -5.68 -13.97
CA TYR A 268 1.26 -4.35 -14.55
C TYR A 268 0.26 -4.14 -15.68
N ILE A 269 -0.44 -3.00 -15.68
CA ILE A 269 -1.27 -2.55 -16.80
C ILE A 269 -0.36 -2.27 -17.99
N THR A 270 -0.69 -2.89 -19.13
CA THR A 270 0.03 -2.74 -20.40
C THR A 270 -0.81 -2.10 -21.50
N GLU A 271 -2.12 -2.35 -21.49
CA GLU A 271 -3.02 -1.82 -22.50
C GLU A 271 -4.33 -1.31 -21.86
N VAL A 272 -4.82 -0.21 -22.38
CA VAL A 272 -6.12 0.38 -22.01
C VAL A 272 -6.88 0.77 -23.28
N ASP A 273 -8.06 0.19 -23.47
CA ASP A 273 -8.99 0.52 -24.53
C ASP A 273 -10.28 1.07 -23.93
N ILE A 274 -10.71 2.25 -24.39
CA ILE A 274 -11.96 2.90 -23.97
C ILE A 274 -12.70 3.35 -25.23
N GLU A 275 -13.79 2.67 -25.57
CA GLU A 275 -14.58 3.03 -26.72
C GLU A 275 -15.36 4.35 -26.50
N GLY A 276 -15.54 5.12 -27.56
CA GLY A 276 -16.26 6.39 -27.51
C GLY A 276 -15.42 7.58 -27.04
N ILE A 277 -14.15 7.36 -26.69
CA ILE A 277 -13.20 8.43 -26.32
C ILE A 277 -12.11 8.51 -27.39
N ALA A 278 -11.90 9.71 -27.89
CA ALA A 278 -10.78 10.06 -28.76
C ALA A 278 -9.67 10.69 -27.90
N PHE A 279 -8.58 9.98 -27.74
CA PHE A 279 -7.38 10.47 -27.08
C PHE A 279 -6.46 11.18 -28.07
#